data_01ce2b2a040254b40a67b4ad9b70159c
#
_entry.id   01ce2b2a040254b40a67b4ad9b70159c
#
_cell.length_a   1.000
_cell.length_b   1.000
_cell.length_c   1.000
_cell.angle_alpha   90.00
_cell.angle_beta   90.00
_cell.angle_gamma   90.00
#
_symmetry.space_group_name_H-M   'P 1'
#
loop_
_entity.id
_entity.type
_entity.pdbx_description
1 polymer ?
#
loop_
_entity_poly.entity_id
_entity_poly.type
_entity_poly.pdbx_seq_one_letter_code
_entity_poly.pdbx_strand_id
1 'polypeptide(L)'
;MSIQFADQRFLILGAGVTGLAVAASLKKRGGLVTITDDNSLDAVKPESVDLSSFDAAVISPGWRQNHPLVLKLLASDLQLVNEIDLAWQIRTEIAPDQKWLALTGTNGKTTTVEMVAKILQTAGLKAVACGNVGDTVIEAVDRKDSFDYLILELSSFQLHWAKQAHYVSAAILNIADDHLDWHGTFDAYADAKFSILDRADVAILNADDQEVVMRANRFTERKVFFSLDTPGPGEIGVVEELLVDRAFVADPLEAAMICELKDITPTVPHNVSNALAAAALARTVGVSHEHIQKALQEFKPGRHRIETVFNSDSVSWVDDSKATNPHAAAASLMSHLSVVWIAGGLAKGADMGSLIQRCKSRIKSAILIGADRQLIAEALREHAPDVPVVFVDAPADYARGSDSNSLMEAVVKHAATLVAPGDTVLMAPACASMDQFISYADRGDRFAAAVRKVVAHE
;
A
#
# COMPACT_ATOMS: atom_id res chain seq x y z
N MET A 1 8.47 9.69 28.23
CA MET A 1 8.19 8.94 29.48
C MET A 1 7.70 7.56 29.07
N SER A 2 8.17 6.47 29.71
CA SER A 2 7.60 5.14 29.47
C SER A 2 6.20 5.07 30.10
N ILE A 3 5.24 4.52 29.35
CA ILE A 3 3.87 4.32 29.89
C ILE A 3 3.93 3.15 30.88
N GLN A 4 3.44 3.37 32.09
CA GLN A 4 3.10 2.27 32.98
C GLN A 4 1.77 1.67 32.50
N PHE A 5 1.60 0.37 32.58
CA PHE A 5 0.42 -0.30 32.02
C PHE A 5 -0.56 -0.73 33.10
N ALA A 6 -0.06 -1.35 34.19
CA ALA A 6 -0.89 -1.90 35.25
C ALA A 6 -1.66 -0.80 35.97
N ASP A 7 -2.96 -1.03 36.18
CA ASP A 7 -3.91 -0.14 36.85
C ASP A 7 -4.11 1.24 36.23
N GLN A 8 -3.48 1.53 35.08
CA GLN A 8 -3.68 2.77 34.33
C GLN A 8 -4.95 2.70 33.47
N ARG A 9 -5.66 3.81 33.36
CA ARG A 9 -6.93 3.95 32.63
C ARG A 9 -6.64 4.53 31.24
N PHE A 10 -6.86 3.74 30.22
CA PHE A 10 -6.61 4.09 28.83
C PHE A 10 -7.91 4.40 28.09
N LEU A 11 -7.93 5.55 27.43
CA LEU A 11 -8.94 5.86 26.43
C LEU A 11 -8.43 5.46 25.04
N ILE A 12 -9.13 4.57 24.35
CA ILE A 12 -8.79 4.18 22.97
C ILE A 12 -9.78 4.82 22.00
N LEU A 13 -9.27 5.60 21.06
CA LEU A 13 -10.04 6.22 20.00
C LEU A 13 -10.10 5.29 18.79
N GLY A 14 -11.26 4.68 18.56
CA GLY A 14 -11.56 3.77 17.46
C GLY A 14 -11.79 2.32 17.89
N ALA A 15 -12.90 1.75 17.45
CA ALA A 15 -13.32 0.37 17.66
C ALA A 15 -12.99 -0.56 16.48
N GLY A 16 -12.13 -0.12 15.55
CA GLY A 16 -11.63 -0.93 14.43
C GLY A 16 -10.49 -1.85 14.83
N VAL A 17 -9.89 -2.52 13.83
CA VAL A 17 -8.82 -3.52 14.01
C VAL A 17 -7.71 -3.01 14.93
N THR A 18 -7.16 -1.83 14.65
CA THR A 18 -6.07 -1.23 15.45
C THR A 18 -6.49 -0.98 16.90
N GLY A 19 -7.65 -0.38 17.13
CA GLY A 19 -8.11 -0.08 18.49
C GLY A 19 -8.39 -1.32 19.31
N LEU A 20 -8.96 -2.36 18.69
CA LEU A 20 -9.21 -3.65 19.36
C LEU A 20 -7.90 -4.38 19.70
N ALA A 21 -6.91 -4.36 18.82
CA ALA A 21 -5.59 -4.93 19.05
C ALA A 21 -4.87 -4.23 20.22
N VAL A 22 -4.90 -2.89 20.24
CA VAL A 22 -4.38 -2.06 21.34
C VAL A 22 -5.09 -2.41 22.65
N ALA A 23 -6.43 -2.51 22.64
CA ALA A 23 -7.21 -2.85 23.83
C ALA A 23 -6.82 -4.22 24.40
N ALA A 24 -6.64 -5.22 23.54
CA ALA A 24 -6.22 -6.56 23.94
C ALA A 24 -4.81 -6.54 24.57
N SER A 25 -3.87 -5.84 23.94
CA SER A 25 -2.49 -5.71 24.39
C SER A 25 -2.39 -4.99 25.75
N LEU A 26 -3.12 -3.90 25.95
CA LEU A 26 -3.15 -3.15 27.22
C LEU A 26 -3.80 -3.96 28.34
N LYS A 27 -4.93 -4.62 28.08
CA LYS A 27 -5.59 -5.52 29.05
C LYS A 27 -4.68 -6.66 29.49
N LYS A 28 -3.92 -7.26 28.57
CA LYS A 28 -2.92 -8.30 28.86
C LYS A 28 -1.86 -7.82 29.88
N ARG A 29 -1.61 -6.50 29.93
CA ARG A 29 -0.65 -5.83 30.82
C ARG A 29 -1.28 -5.22 32.09
N GLY A 30 -2.55 -5.50 32.34
CA GLY A 30 -3.27 -4.98 33.51
C GLY A 30 -3.86 -3.58 33.33
N GLY A 31 -3.87 -3.02 32.14
CA GLY A 31 -4.48 -1.74 31.85
C GLY A 31 -6.01 -1.79 31.84
N LEU A 32 -6.63 -0.74 32.35
CA LEU A 32 -8.09 -0.53 32.34
C LEU A 32 -8.45 0.24 31.07
N VAL A 33 -9.25 -0.35 30.19
CA VAL A 33 -9.46 0.16 28.82
C VAL A 33 -10.92 0.58 28.62
N THR A 34 -11.10 1.80 28.10
CA THR A 34 -12.36 2.31 27.57
C THR A 34 -12.17 2.63 26.09
N ILE A 35 -13.07 2.14 25.22
CA ILE A 35 -13.05 2.42 23.78
C ILE A 35 -14.12 3.45 23.46
N THR A 36 -13.76 4.47 22.66
CA THR A 36 -14.70 5.46 22.12
C THR A 36 -14.70 5.39 20.59
N ASP A 37 -15.88 5.51 19.98
CA ASP A 37 -16.05 5.48 18.51
C ASP A 37 -17.38 6.13 18.10
N ASP A 38 -17.39 6.88 16.99
CA ASP A 38 -18.59 7.53 16.46
C ASP A 38 -19.64 6.55 15.97
N ASN A 39 -19.20 5.42 15.37
CA ASN A 39 -20.04 4.51 14.62
C ASN A 39 -20.32 3.19 15.35
N SER A 40 -19.51 2.82 16.32
CA SER A 40 -19.70 1.59 17.07
C SER A 40 -20.79 1.73 18.13
N LEU A 41 -21.68 0.73 18.20
CA LEU A 41 -22.74 0.67 19.21
C LEU A 41 -22.26 0.23 20.58
N ASP A 42 -21.13 -0.51 20.61
CA ASP A 42 -20.55 -1.08 21.82
C ASP A 42 -19.49 -0.15 22.45
N ALA A 43 -19.19 0.99 21.81
CA ALA A 43 -18.22 1.95 22.29
C ALA A 43 -18.90 3.17 22.96
N VAL A 44 -18.17 3.81 23.88
CA VAL A 44 -18.60 5.08 24.49
C VAL A 44 -18.63 6.16 23.39
N LYS A 45 -19.68 6.97 23.38
CA LYS A 45 -19.78 8.09 22.41
C LYS A 45 -18.77 9.18 22.75
N PRO A 46 -18.07 9.76 21.75
CA PRO A 46 -17.00 10.74 21.94
C PRO A 46 -17.43 11.98 22.76
N GLU A 47 -18.68 12.43 22.58
CA GLU A 47 -19.23 13.59 23.30
C GLU A 47 -19.42 13.34 24.82
N SER A 48 -19.54 12.09 25.24
CA SER A 48 -19.72 11.72 26.65
C SER A 48 -18.41 11.38 27.38
N VAL A 49 -17.26 11.49 26.68
CA VAL A 49 -15.96 11.20 27.28
C VAL A 49 -15.51 12.32 28.21
N ASP A 50 -15.24 11.97 29.48
CA ASP A 50 -14.57 12.83 30.44
C ASP A 50 -13.07 12.47 30.50
N LEU A 51 -12.23 13.35 29.95
CA LEU A 51 -10.77 13.13 29.85
C LEU A 51 -10.08 13.03 31.21
N SER A 52 -10.64 13.64 32.26
CA SER A 52 -10.08 13.56 33.63
C SER A 52 -10.12 12.13 34.23
N SER A 53 -10.92 11.26 33.62
CA SER A 53 -11.06 9.87 34.02
C SER A 53 -9.96 8.94 33.49
N PHE A 54 -9.00 9.46 32.70
CA PHE A 54 -7.97 8.66 32.02
C PHE A 54 -6.56 9.14 32.34
N ASP A 55 -5.62 8.23 32.24
CA ASP A 55 -4.20 8.47 32.49
C ASP A 55 -3.41 8.59 31.17
N ALA A 56 -3.91 7.98 30.07
CA ALA A 56 -3.40 8.14 28.71
C ALA A 56 -4.48 7.88 27.67
N ALA A 57 -4.27 8.35 26.45
CA ALA A 57 -5.14 8.07 25.30
C ALA A 57 -4.34 7.45 24.14
N VAL A 58 -4.96 6.49 23.44
CA VAL A 58 -4.38 5.87 22.23
C VAL A 58 -5.28 6.15 21.03
N ILE A 59 -4.72 6.80 20.01
CA ILE A 59 -5.46 7.19 18.82
C ILE A 59 -5.26 6.20 17.68
N SER A 60 -6.36 5.73 17.07
CA SER A 60 -6.31 4.95 15.84
C SER A 60 -6.10 5.86 14.62
N PRO A 61 -5.44 5.36 13.54
CA PRO A 61 -5.02 6.18 12.41
C PRO A 61 -6.13 6.94 11.69
N GLY A 62 -7.35 6.37 11.65
CA GLY A 62 -8.48 6.94 10.92
C GLY A 62 -9.10 8.21 11.54
N TRP A 63 -8.80 8.52 12.78
CA TRP A 63 -9.33 9.70 13.45
C TRP A 63 -8.76 10.99 12.87
N ARG A 64 -9.65 11.91 12.50
CA ARG A 64 -9.26 13.19 11.90
C ARG A 64 -8.75 14.16 12.97
N GLN A 65 -7.76 14.97 12.64
CA GLN A 65 -7.17 15.98 13.54
C GLN A 65 -8.20 17.02 14.03
N ASN A 66 -9.18 17.36 13.20
CA ASN A 66 -10.21 18.34 13.49
C ASN A 66 -11.44 17.77 14.23
N HIS A 67 -11.41 16.49 14.61
CA HIS A 67 -12.49 15.90 15.38
C HIS A 67 -12.56 16.56 16.79
N PRO A 68 -13.75 16.93 17.30
CA PRO A 68 -13.88 17.67 18.58
C PRO A 68 -13.19 17.01 19.77
N LEU A 69 -13.25 15.67 19.89
CA LEU A 69 -12.57 14.94 20.96
C LEU A 69 -11.04 14.98 20.78
N VAL A 70 -10.53 14.87 19.53
CA VAL A 70 -9.10 14.95 19.25
C VAL A 70 -8.56 16.35 19.57
N LEU A 71 -9.29 17.41 19.24
CA LEU A 71 -8.90 18.78 19.60
C LEU A 71 -8.86 18.99 21.12
N LYS A 72 -9.81 18.41 21.86
CA LYS A 72 -9.78 18.44 23.34
C LYS A 72 -8.58 17.68 23.91
N LEU A 73 -8.25 16.51 23.34
CA LEU A 73 -7.06 15.72 23.72
C LEU A 73 -5.76 16.49 23.46
N LEU A 74 -5.61 17.09 22.29
CA LEU A 74 -4.43 17.89 21.93
C LEU A 74 -4.26 19.14 22.79
N ALA A 75 -5.35 19.67 23.35
CA ALA A 75 -5.35 20.81 24.27
C ALA A 75 -5.22 20.41 25.75
N SER A 76 -5.22 19.13 26.07
CA SER A 76 -5.09 18.61 27.44
C SER A 76 -3.67 18.16 27.75
N ASP A 77 -3.36 17.92 29.03
CA ASP A 77 -2.10 17.34 29.47
C ASP A 77 -2.07 15.81 29.36
N LEU A 78 -3.15 15.19 28.86
CA LEU A 78 -3.26 13.74 28.73
C LEU A 78 -2.28 13.24 27.65
N GLN A 79 -1.46 12.25 28.02
CA GLN A 79 -0.53 11.66 27.06
C GLN A 79 -1.29 10.99 25.91
N LEU A 80 -1.12 11.52 24.68
CA LEU A 80 -1.67 10.95 23.46
C LEU A 80 -0.58 10.16 22.73
N VAL A 81 -0.82 8.88 22.49
CA VAL A 81 0.05 7.98 21.73
C VAL A 81 -0.74 7.32 20.60
N ASN A 82 -0.04 6.71 19.65
CA ASN A 82 -0.62 5.86 18.62
C ASN A 82 -0.18 4.41 18.83
N GLU A 83 -0.75 3.50 18.07
CA GLU A 83 -0.47 2.07 18.14
C GLU A 83 1.00 1.73 17.91
N ILE A 84 1.66 2.41 16.94
CA ILE A 84 3.05 2.14 16.55
C ILE A 84 4.03 2.55 17.65
N ASP A 85 3.84 3.74 18.23
CA ASP A 85 4.67 4.21 19.34
C ASP A 85 4.45 3.40 20.61
N LEU A 86 3.21 2.96 20.85
CA LEU A 86 2.90 2.05 21.95
C LEU A 86 3.56 0.68 21.75
N ALA A 87 3.48 0.12 20.55
CA ALA A 87 4.15 -1.12 20.20
C ALA A 87 5.68 -1.00 20.33
N TRP A 88 6.26 0.15 19.97
CA TRP A 88 7.68 0.44 20.15
C TRP A 88 8.09 0.44 21.62
N GLN A 89 7.29 1.04 22.50
CA GLN A 89 7.56 1.02 23.95
C GLN A 89 7.48 -0.40 24.51
N ILE A 90 6.42 -1.14 24.16
CA ILE A 90 6.26 -2.54 24.56
C ILE A 90 7.42 -3.40 24.07
N ARG A 91 7.81 -3.26 22.81
CA ARG A 91 8.95 -3.96 22.19
C ARG A 91 10.23 -3.77 23.01
N THR A 92 10.49 -2.56 23.53
CA THR A 92 11.69 -2.27 24.32
C THR A 92 11.80 -3.14 25.57
N GLU A 93 10.65 -3.56 26.13
CA GLU A 93 10.60 -4.40 27.32
C GLU A 93 10.68 -5.91 27.01
N ILE A 94 9.96 -6.36 25.95
CA ILE A 94 9.76 -7.80 25.70
C ILE A 94 10.61 -8.38 24.56
N ALA A 95 11.13 -7.52 23.67
CA ALA A 95 11.95 -7.91 22.51
C ALA A 95 12.98 -6.83 22.17
N PRO A 96 13.91 -6.46 23.10
CA PRO A 96 14.81 -5.31 22.94
C PRO A 96 15.71 -5.40 21.69
N ASP A 97 16.07 -6.62 21.26
CA ASP A 97 16.92 -6.85 20.08
C ASP A 97 16.16 -6.86 18.76
N GLN A 98 14.83 -6.87 18.78
CA GLN A 98 14.01 -6.84 17.57
C GLN A 98 14.22 -5.54 16.79
N LYS A 99 14.52 -5.64 15.53
CA LYS A 99 14.77 -4.50 14.62
C LYS A 99 13.59 -4.24 13.73
N TRP A 100 13.34 -2.97 13.41
CA TRP A 100 12.27 -2.54 12.55
C TRP A 100 12.82 -1.94 11.26
N LEU A 101 12.32 -2.44 10.13
CA LEU A 101 12.41 -1.80 8.81
C LEU A 101 11.05 -1.21 8.48
N ALA A 102 10.98 -0.07 7.86
CA ALA A 102 9.69 0.55 7.55
C ALA A 102 9.64 1.05 6.11
N LEU A 103 8.44 1.11 5.56
CA LEU A 103 8.24 1.73 4.25
C LEU A 103 6.87 2.41 4.13
N THR A 104 6.85 3.42 3.29
CA THR A 104 5.63 4.11 2.88
C THR A 104 5.67 4.46 1.39
N GLY A 105 4.59 4.96 0.88
CA GLY A 105 4.40 5.39 -0.50
C GLY A 105 2.92 5.52 -0.80
N THR A 106 2.56 6.09 -1.91
CA THR A 106 1.17 6.06 -2.39
C THR A 106 0.83 4.66 -2.88
N ASN A 107 1.71 4.06 -3.69
CA ASN A 107 1.54 2.72 -4.27
C ASN A 107 2.75 1.82 -4.01
N GLY A 108 2.61 0.50 -4.25
CA GLY A 108 3.69 -0.48 -4.15
C GLY A 108 3.98 -1.01 -2.74
N LYS A 109 3.48 -0.37 -1.69
CA LYS A 109 3.80 -0.69 -0.29
C LYS A 109 3.69 -2.17 0.08
N THR A 110 2.54 -2.78 -0.13
CA THR A 110 2.28 -4.17 0.28
C THR A 110 3.18 -5.16 -0.45
N THR A 111 3.35 -4.99 -1.76
CA THR A 111 4.26 -5.85 -2.54
C THR A 111 5.69 -5.72 -2.03
N THR A 112 6.16 -4.49 -1.78
CA THR A 112 7.52 -4.25 -1.30
C THR A 112 7.74 -4.84 0.09
N VAL A 113 6.82 -4.62 1.05
CA VAL A 113 6.98 -5.14 2.42
C VAL A 113 6.96 -6.67 2.44
N GLU A 114 6.12 -7.31 1.60
CA GLU A 114 6.09 -8.76 1.45
C GLU A 114 7.37 -9.30 0.80
N MET A 115 7.93 -8.59 -0.22
CA MET A 115 9.23 -8.93 -0.80
C MET A 115 10.34 -8.88 0.25
N VAL A 116 10.42 -7.80 1.04
CA VAL A 116 11.43 -7.67 2.12
C VAL A 116 11.30 -8.81 3.12
N ALA A 117 10.08 -9.11 3.58
CA ALA A 117 9.85 -10.22 4.52
C ALA A 117 10.32 -11.56 3.92
N LYS A 118 9.97 -11.85 2.66
CA LYS A 118 10.42 -13.06 1.96
C LYS A 118 11.95 -13.12 1.83
N ILE A 119 12.59 -11.99 1.53
CA ILE A 119 14.07 -11.91 1.40
C ILE A 119 14.73 -12.23 2.76
N LEU A 120 14.29 -11.62 3.85
CA LEU A 120 14.85 -11.87 5.17
C LEU A 120 14.61 -13.33 5.62
N GLN A 121 13.40 -13.87 5.37
CA GLN A 121 13.08 -15.28 5.65
C GLN A 121 13.95 -16.23 4.85
N THR A 122 14.22 -15.94 3.57
CA THR A 122 15.12 -16.74 2.72
C THR A 122 16.57 -16.73 3.23
N ALA A 123 16.97 -15.61 3.89
CA ALA A 123 18.25 -15.51 4.59
C ALA A 123 18.29 -16.18 5.98
N GLY A 124 17.22 -16.87 6.37
CA GLY A 124 17.11 -17.58 7.65
C GLY A 124 16.74 -16.71 8.85
N LEU A 125 16.31 -15.46 8.63
CA LEU A 125 15.91 -14.56 9.69
C LEU A 125 14.40 -14.70 9.99
N LYS A 126 14.01 -14.58 11.25
CA LYS A 126 12.59 -14.55 11.64
C LYS A 126 12.05 -13.15 11.36
N ALA A 127 11.33 -12.99 10.26
CA ALA A 127 10.83 -11.71 9.78
C ALA A 127 9.36 -11.79 9.39
N VAL A 128 8.61 -10.70 9.58
CA VAL A 128 7.19 -10.61 9.18
C VAL A 128 6.85 -9.21 8.71
N ALA A 129 6.00 -9.14 7.68
CA ALA A 129 5.34 -7.92 7.23
C ALA A 129 4.13 -7.63 8.13
N CYS A 130 3.99 -6.39 8.61
CA CYS A 130 2.91 -6.00 9.51
C CYS A 130 2.56 -4.50 9.37
N GLY A 131 1.56 -4.05 10.11
CA GLY A 131 1.13 -2.65 10.18
C GLY A 131 -0.13 -2.37 9.38
N ASN A 132 -0.02 -1.68 8.23
CA ASN A 132 -1.18 -1.43 7.35
C ASN A 132 -1.57 -2.68 6.53
N VAL A 133 -0.85 -3.76 6.67
CA VAL A 133 -1.08 -5.08 6.07
C VAL A 133 -0.77 -6.18 7.09
N GLY A 134 -1.48 -7.30 7.00
CA GLY A 134 -1.30 -8.40 7.95
C GLY A 134 -1.73 -8.05 9.38
N ASP A 135 -0.96 -8.50 10.36
CA ASP A 135 -1.18 -8.15 11.77
C ASP A 135 -0.90 -6.66 12.00
N THR A 136 -1.54 -6.07 13.01
CA THR A 136 -1.11 -4.77 13.52
C THR A 136 0.30 -4.86 14.11
N VAL A 137 1.02 -3.75 14.22
CA VAL A 137 2.39 -3.76 14.76
C VAL A 137 2.41 -4.27 16.20
N ILE A 138 1.39 -3.87 17.00
CA ILE A 138 1.28 -4.29 18.40
C ILE A 138 1.00 -5.80 18.53
N GLU A 139 0.21 -6.39 17.62
CA GLU A 139 0.00 -7.85 17.58
C GLU A 139 1.28 -8.59 17.21
N ALA A 140 2.02 -8.08 16.22
CA ALA A 140 3.30 -8.65 15.80
C ALA A 140 4.35 -8.62 16.93
N VAL A 141 4.40 -7.54 17.70
CA VAL A 141 5.26 -7.41 18.89
C VAL A 141 4.81 -8.35 20.01
N ASP A 142 3.50 -8.52 20.24
CA ASP A 142 2.93 -9.33 21.31
C ASP A 142 2.98 -10.85 21.07
N ARG A 143 3.46 -11.29 19.90
CA ARG A 143 3.58 -12.71 19.58
C ARG A 143 4.54 -13.42 20.53
N LYS A 144 4.18 -14.65 20.90
CA LYS A 144 4.96 -15.50 21.81
C LYS A 144 6.32 -15.87 21.21
N ASP A 145 6.33 -16.17 19.91
CA ASP A 145 7.55 -16.43 19.13
C ASP A 145 7.98 -15.10 18.52
N SER A 146 8.92 -14.42 19.17
CA SER A 146 9.41 -13.12 18.72
C SER A 146 10.09 -13.21 17.35
N PHE A 147 9.90 -12.17 16.55
CA PHE A 147 10.63 -11.97 15.30
C PHE A 147 11.95 -11.24 15.54
N ASP A 148 12.95 -11.51 14.71
CA ASP A 148 14.20 -10.75 14.67
C ASP A 148 13.95 -9.38 14.00
N TYR A 149 13.05 -9.36 12.99
CA TYR A 149 12.71 -8.19 12.20
C TYR A 149 11.21 -8.04 12.01
N LEU A 150 10.69 -6.83 12.24
CA LEU A 150 9.39 -6.41 11.74
C LEU A 150 9.60 -5.49 10.53
N ILE A 151 8.85 -5.76 9.44
CA ILE A 151 8.85 -4.93 8.25
C ILE A 151 7.49 -4.22 8.21
N LEU A 152 7.50 -2.91 8.48
CA LEU A 152 6.29 -2.13 8.69
C LEU A 152 5.85 -1.47 7.39
N GLU A 153 4.66 -1.84 6.91
CA GLU A 153 3.93 -1.02 5.96
C GLU A 153 3.20 0.09 6.71
N LEU A 154 3.54 1.36 6.44
CA LEU A 154 2.95 2.50 7.14
C LEU A 154 2.16 3.40 6.19
N SER A 155 0.89 3.67 6.54
CA SER A 155 0.05 4.66 5.87
C SER A 155 0.41 6.09 6.29
N SER A 156 -0.01 7.09 5.51
CA SER A 156 0.14 8.50 5.89
C SER A 156 -0.62 8.84 7.17
N PHE A 157 -1.74 8.18 7.43
CA PHE A 157 -2.52 8.34 8.66
C PHE A 157 -1.76 7.85 9.90
N GLN A 158 -1.13 6.68 9.81
CA GLN A 158 -0.31 6.13 10.89
C GLN A 158 0.91 7.03 11.16
N LEU A 159 1.61 7.44 10.10
CA LEU A 159 2.79 8.30 10.19
C LEU A 159 2.49 9.69 10.73
N HIS A 160 1.30 10.23 10.46
CA HIS A 160 0.86 11.50 11.03
C HIS A 160 0.90 11.50 12.57
N TRP A 161 0.51 10.38 13.18
CA TRP A 161 0.45 10.24 14.65
C TRP A 161 1.73 9.64 15.25
N ALA A 162 2.54 8.88 14.48
CA ALA A 162 3.76 8.21 14.98
C ALA A 162 4.89 9.22 15.21
N LYS A 163 5.52 9.18 16.42
CA LYS A 163 6.55 10.14 16.84
C LYS A 163 7.77 9.52 17.52
N GLN A 164 7.75 8.24 17.91
CA GLN A 164 8.79 7.65 18.77
C GLN A 164 9.51 6.43 18.16
N ALA A 165 8.79 5.63 17.36
CA ALA A 165 9.35 4.41 16.79
C ALA A 165 10.59 4.69 15.92
N HIS A 166 11.65 3.90 16.08
CA HIS A 166 12.90 4.03 15.36
C HIS A 166 13.09 2.88 14.37
N TYR A 167 13.68 3.17 13.21
CA TYR A 167 13.85 2.23 12.11
C TYR A 167 15.33 2.11 11.73
N VAL A 168 15.83 0.89 11.55
CA VAL A 168 17.17 0.64 10.97
C VAL A 168 17.25 1.25 9.57
N SER A 169 16.17 1.14 8.81
CA SER A 169 16.02 1.85 7.55
C SER A 169 14.55 2.09 7.23
N ALA A 170 14.28 3.15 6.48
CA ALA A 170 12.95 3.47 6.02
C ALA A 170 12.95 3.82 4.53
N ALA A 171 11.94 3.34 3.79
CA ALA A 171 11.81 3.60 2.37
C ALA A 171 10.60 4.48 2.04
N ILE A 172 10.77 5.38 1.07
CA ILE A 172 9.69 6.11 0.40
C ILE A 172 9.66 5.69 -1.07
N LEU A 173 8.59 4.98 -1.44
CA LEU A 173 8.48 4.37 -2.76
C LEU A 173 8.04 5.38 -3.84
N ASN A 174 7.07 6.22 -3.52
CA ASN A 174 6.50 7.23 -4.40
C ASN A 174 5.51 8.12 -3.65
N ILE A 175 5.28 9.33 -4.17
CA ILE A 175 4.31 10.29 -3.63
C ILE A 175 3.44 10.80 -4.78
N ALA A 176 2.15 10.51 -4.73
CA ALA A 176 1.15 11.02 -5.66
C ALA A 176 -0.13 11.41 -4.90
N ASP A 177 -0.98 12.21 -5.52
CA ASP A 177 -2.24 12.67 -4.89
C ASP A 177 -3.08 11.50 -4.39
N ASP A 178 -3.34 11.50 -3.08
CA ASP A 178 -4.24 10.58 -2.42
C ASP A 178 -4.63 11.15 -1.04
N HIS A 179 -5.79 10.77 -0.52
CA HIS A 179 -6.25 11.12 0.82
C HIS A 179 -6.24 12.63 1.18
N LEU A 180 -6.39 13.53 0.18
CA LEU A 180 -6.42 14.98 0.40
C LEU A 180 -7.63 15.42 1.24
N ASP A 181 -8.72 14.67 1.20
CA ASP A 181 -9.90 14.86 2.04
C ASP A 181 -9.59 14.73 3.56
N TRP A 182 -8.54 13.99 3.92
CA TRP A 182 -8.08 13.80 5.29
C TRP A 182 -6.94 14.76 5.66
N HIS A 183 -5.92 14.89 4.80
CA HIS A 183 -4.73 15.70 5.07
C HIS A 183 -4.93 17.19 4.78
N GLY A 184 -5.95 17.56 3.98
CA GLY A 184 -6.26 18.92 3.57
C GLY A 184 -5.43 19.42 2.38
N THR A 185 -4.13 19.14 2.33
CA THR A 185 -3.23 19.53 1.24
C THR A 185 -2.29 18.40 0.85
N PHE A 186 -1.77 18.46 -0.39
CA PHE A 186 -0.74 17.55 -0.87
C PHE A 186 0.54 17.62 -0.03
N ASP A 187 0.97 18.82 0.35
CA ASP A 187 2.15 19.00 1.19
C ASP A 187 2.00 18.33 2.57
N ALA A 188 0.84 18.48 3.22
CA ALA A 188 0.58 17.82 4.50
C ALA A 188 0.59 16.27 4.36
N TYR A 189 0.05 15.74 3.26
CA TYR A 189 0.11 14.32 2.94
C TYR A 189 1.56 13.83 2.72
N ALA A 190 2.33 14.56 1.91
CA ALA A 190 3.72 14.25 1.64
C ALA A 190 4.58 14.35 2.91
N ASP A 191 4.41 15.42 3.70
CA ASP A 191 5.15 15.62 4.96
C ASP A 191 4.83 14.51 5.98
N ALA A 192 3.57 14.05 6.07
CA ALA A 192 3.22 12.91 6.90
C ALA A 192 3.99 11.64 6.49
N LYS A 193 4.17 11.39 5.19
CA LYS A 193 4.97 10.25 4.72
C LYS A 193 6.47 10.43 4.96
N PHE A 194 6.99 11.64 4.72
CA PHE A 194 8.40 11.92 4.93
C PHE A 194 8.83 11.85 6.40
N SER A 195 7.89 12.01 7.36
CA SER A 195 8.18 11.86 8.79
C SER A 195 8.71 10.48 9.19
N ILE A 196 8.53 9.46 8.33
CA ILE A 196 9.11 8.12 8.53
C ILE A 196 10.65 8.18 8.60
N LEU A 197 11.27 9.13 7.88
CA LEU A 197 12.72 9.28 7.81
C LEU A 197 13.31 9.94 9.06
N ASP A 198 12.53 10.74 9.81
CA ASP A 198 13.01 11.49 10.96
C ASP A 198 13.66 10.61 12.04
N ARG A 199 13.38 9.30 11.99
CA ARG A 199 13.85 8.29 12.96
C ARG A 199 14.37 7.03 12.29
N ALA A 200 14.97 7.18 11.10
CA ALA A 200 15.61 6.10 10.36
C ALA A 200 17.12 6.33 10.28
N ASP A 201 17.92 5.28 10.43
CA ASP A 201 19.39 5.38 10.27
C ASP A 201 19.77 5.48 8.78
N VAL A 202 18.97 4.86 7.90
CA VAL A 202 19.20 4.90 6.44
C VAL A 202 17.88 5.18 5.72
N ALA A 203 17.88 6.17 4.84
CA ALA A 203 16.76 6.46 3.94
C ALA A 203 16.94 5.73 2.59
N ILE A 204 15.92 5.00 2.15
CA ILE A 204 15.83 4.36 0.83
C ILE A 204 14.81 5.14 0.00
N LEU A 205 15.26 5.78 -1.08
CA LEU A 205 14.52 6.80 -1.80
C LEU A 205 14.43 6.50 -3.29
N ASN A 206 13.24 6.64 -3.87
CA ASN A 206 13.02 6.46 -5.30
C ASN A 206 13.51 7.70 -6.08
N ALA A 207 14.54 7.53 -6.91
CA ALA A 207 15.05 8.61 -7.76
C ALA A 207 14.17 8.89 -9.00
N ASP A 208 13.28 7.96 -9.37
CA ASP A 208 12.35 8.14 -10.49
C ASP A 208 11.11 8.97 -10.09
N ASP A 209 10.92 9.26 -8.80
CA ASP A 209 9.82 10.06 -8.28
C ASP A 209 10.28 11.48 -7.93
N GLN A 210 9.78 12.48 -8.67
CA GLN A 210 10.20 13.87 -8.51
C GLN A 210 9.90 14.43 -7.12
N GLU A 211 8.75 14.07 -6.52
CA GLU A 211 8.38 14.53 -5.18
C GLU A 211 9.31 13.95 -4.12
N VAL A 212 9.72 12.69 -4.28
CA VAL A 212 10.70 12.05 -3.41
C VAL A 212 12.05 12.75 -3.53
N VAL A 213 12.54 12.99 -4.74
CA VAL A 213 13.83 13.66 -4.99
C VAL A 213 13.86 15.09 -4.44
N MET A 214 12.82 15.89 -4.72
CA MET A 214 12.73 17.28 -4.24
C MET A 214 12.76 17.39 -2.72
N ARG A 215 12.15 16.45 -2.02
CA ARG A 215 12.05 16.44 -0.55
C ARG A 215 13.20 15.72 0.14
N ALA A 216 14.00 14.92 -0.59
CA ALA A 216 15.11 14.13 -0.06
C ALA A 216 16.18 14.97 0.67
N ASN A 217 16.32 16.26 0.35
CA ASN A 217 17.29 17.16 0.99
C ASN A 217 16.95 17.47 2.47
N ARG A 218 15.73 17.19 2.91
CA ARG A 218 15.33 17.34 4.33
C ARG A 218 15.96 16.30 5.24
N PHE A 219 16.41 15.18 4.69
CA PHE A 219 17.06 14.09 5.42
C PHE A 219 18.59 14.23 5.31
N THR A 220 19.31 14.23 6.43
CA THR A 220 20.75 14.47 6.51
C THR A 220 21.58 13.20 6.69
N GLU A 221 20.98 12.13 7.19
CA GLU A 221 21.63 10.85 7.41
C GLU A 221 21.92 10.12 6.08
N ARG A 222 22.37 8.88 6.14
CA ARG A 222 22.70 8.07 4.95
C ARG A 222 21.48 7.88 4.05
N LYS A 223 21.63 8.28 2.78
CA LYS A 223 20.64 8.06 1.71
C LYS A 223 21.15 7.03 0.71
N VAL A 224 20.25 6.14 0.29
CA VAL A 224 20.45 5.23 -0.83
C VAL A 224 19.30 5.45 -1.81
N PHE A 225 19.62 5.84 -3.03
CA PHE A 225 18.63 5.99 -4.06
C PHE A 225 18.49 4.69 -4.86
N PHE A 226 17.26 4.41 -5.30
CA PHE A 226 17.00 3.36 -6.27
C PHE A 226 16.25 3.93 -7.47
N SER A 227 16.50 3.37 -8.66
CA SER A 227 15.93 3.83 -9.94
C SER A 227 15.85 2.68 -10.94
N LEU A 228 15.00 2.81 -11.94
CA LEU A 228 14.97 1.93 -13.12
C LEU A 228 16.11 2.25 -14.10
N ASP A 229 16.83 3.35 -13.88
CA ASP A 229 18.00 3.74 -14.67
C ASP A 229 19.30 3.11 -14.13
N THR A 230 20.40 3.30 -14.87
CA THR A 230 21.74 2.86 -14.50
C THR A 230 22.22 3.57 -13.22
N PRO A 231 22.57 2.82 -12.15
CA PRO A 231 22.89 3.40 -10.86
C PRO A 231 24.26 4.07 -10.84
N GLY A 232 24.36 5.24 -10.22
CA GLY A 232 25.61 5.86 -9.80
C GLY A 232 26.19 5.21 -8.52
N PRO A 233 27.40 5.62 -8.09
CA PRO A 233 27.97 5.22 -6.79
C PRO A 233 27.02 5.58 -5.63
N GLY A 234 26.72 4.62 -4.77
CA GLY A 234 25.78 4.81 -3.65
C GLY A 234 24.30 4.57 -4.00
N GLU A 235 24.03 4.06 -5.20
CA GLU A 235 22.66 3.82 -5.70
C GLU A 235 22.45 2.34 -6.05
N ILE A 236 21.18 1.95 -6.21
CA ILE A 236 20.76 0.66 -6.73
C ILE A 236 19.90 0.91 -7.96
N GLY A 237 20.10 0.16 -9.04
CA GLY A 237 19.37 0.40 -10.28
C GLY A 237 19.41 -0.75 -11.26
N VAL A 238 19.11 -0.46 -12.52
CA VAL A 238 19.05 -1.43 -13.59
C VAL A 238 20.13 -1.14 -14.64
N VAL A 239 20.86 -2.19 -15.03
CA VAL A 239 21.82 -2.14 -16.13
C VAL A 239 21.45 -3.28 -17.10
N GLU A 240 20.97 -2.94 -18.29
CA GLU A 240 20.45 -3.91 -19.26
C GLU A 240 19.36 -4.79 -18.61
N GLU A 241 19.64 -6.10 -18.46
CA GLU A 241 18.71 -7.08 -17.89
C GLU A 241 19.02 -7.38 -16.39
N LEU A 242 19.85 -6.58 -15.73
CA LEU A 242 20.34 -6.86 -14.38
C LEU A 242 19.92 -5.79 -13.37
N LEU A 243 19.49 -6.21 -12.17
CA LEU A 243 19.45 -5.35 -10.99
C LEU A 243 20.85 -5.30 -10.38
N VAL A 244 21.34 -4.10 -10.12
CA VAL A 244 22.73 -3.83 -9.72
C VAL A 244 22.79 -2.98 -8.47
N ASP A 245 23.60 -3.43 -7.49
CA ASP A 245 23.91 -2.73 -6.25
C ASP A 245 25.27 -2.03 -6.36
N ARG A 246 25.28 -0.69 -6.22
CA ARG A 246 26.46 0.15 -6.04
C ARG A 246 26.43 0.95 -4.72
N ALA A 247 25.45 0.64 -3.85
CA ALA A 247 25.26 1.33 -2.59
C ALA A 247 25.88 0.58 -1.39
N PHE A 248 25.92 -0.76 -1.46
CA PHE A 248 26.36 -1.62 -0.36
C PHE A 248 27.56 -2.49 -0.74
N VAL A 249 28.30 -2.08 -1.75
CA VAL A 249 29.61 -2.66 -2.14
C VAL A 249 30.75 -2.04 -1.32
N ALA A 250 31.85 -2.75 -1.18
CA ALA A 250 33.00 -2.28 -0.40
C ALA A 250 33.76 -1.16 -1.11
N ASP A 251 33.95 -1.27 -2.43
CA ASP A 251 34.56 -0.26 -3.28
C ASP A 251 33.45 0.49 -4.07
N PRO A 252 33.31 1.81 -3.94
CA PRO A 252 32.33 2.59 -4.70
C PRO A 252 32.49 2.52 -6.22
N LEU A 253 33.64 2.07 -6.72
CA LEU A 253 33.89 1.85 -8.15
C LEU A 253 33.39 0.49 -8.65
N GLU A 254 33.08 -0.43 -7.73
CA GLU A 254 32.55 -1.73 -8.05
C GLU A 254 31.02 -1.69 -8.16
N ALA A 255 30.47 -2.74 -8.75
CA ALA A 255 29.04 -3.02 -8.83
C ALA A 255 28.82 -4.51 -8.60
N ALA A 256 27.78 -4.83 -7.86
CA ALA A 256 27.39 -6.23 -7.62
C ALA A 256 26.02 -6.52 -8.23
N MET A 257 25.92 -7.63 -8.95
CA MET A 257 24.62 -8.11 -9.47
C MET A 257 23.74 -8.56 -8.30
N ILE A 258 22.50 -8.10 -8.27
CA ILE A 258 21.49 -8.56 -7.33
C ILE A 258 20.73 -9.75 -7.93
N CYS A 259 20.14 -9.58 -9.11
CA CYS A 259 19.38 -10.60 -9.84
C CYS A 259 19.18 -10.16 -11.30
N GLU A 260 18.63 -11.06 -12.13
CA GLU A 260 18.17 -10.72 -13.48
C GLU A 260 16.72 -10.22 -13.45
N LEU A 261 16.30 -9.37 -14.42
CA LEU A 261 14.92 -8.89 -14.54
C LEU A 261 13.91 -10.04 -14.64
N LYS A 262 14.28 -11.15 -15.30
CA LYS A 262 13.42 -12.34 -15.43
C LYS A 262 13.11 -13.03 -14.10
N ASP A 263 13.91 -12.78 -13.06
CA ASP A 263 13.71 -13.34 -11.72
C ASP A 263 12.53 -12.65 -10.99
N ILE A 264 12.03 -11.54 -11.54
CA ILE A 264 10.94 -10.73 -10.96
C ILE A 264 9.64 -11.00 -11.71
N THR A 265 8.63 -11.53 -11.04
CA THR A 265 7.34 -11.85 -11.65
C THR A 265 6.20 -11.05 -11.01
N PRO A 266 5.36 -10.33 -11.80
CA PRO A 266 5.55 -10.00 -13.23
C PRO A 266 6.70 -9.02 -13.44
N THR A 267 7.41 -9.16 -14.58
CA THR A 267 8.51 -8.25 -14.94
C THR A 267 7.96 -6.98 -15.59
N VAL A 268 7.42 -6.10 -14.75
CA VAL A 268 6.86 -4.81 -15.15
C VAL A 268 7.54 -3.69 -14.37
N PRO A 269 7.66 -2.46 -14.91
CA PRO A 269 8.50 -1.41 -14.34
C PRO A 269 8.26 -1.15 -12.85
N HIS A 270 7.01 -0.99 -12.44
CA HIS A 270 6.69 -0.70 -11.03
C HIS A 270 7.00 -1.89 -10.09
N ASN A 271 6.94 -3.13 -10.58
CA ASN A 271 7.31 -4.30 -9.76
C ASN A 271 8.83 -4.46 -9.65
N VAL A 272 9.57 -4.10 -10.71
CA VAL A 272 11.03 -3.99 -10.68
C VAL A 272 11.46 -2.90 -9.69
N SER A 273 10.81 -1.74 -9.71
CA SER A 273 11.03 -0.66 -8.73
C SER A 273 10.76 -1.12 -7.28
N ASN A 274 9.68 -1.90 -7.04
CA ASN A 274 9.41 -2.50 -5.73
C ASN A 274 10.54 -3.47 -5.32
N ALA A 275 11.05 -4.28 -6.24
CA ALA A 275 12.14 -5.22 -5.98
C ALA A 275 13.47 -4.51 -5.65
N LEU A 276 13.79 -3.40 -6.34
CA LEU A 276 14.93 -2.54 -6.02
C LEU A 276 14.84 -1.96 -4.61
N ALA A 277 13.69 -1.42 -4.24
CA ALA A 277 13.44 -0.91 -2.88
C ALA A 277 13.56 -2.02 -1.83
N ALA A 278 13.00 -3.21 -2.11
CA ALA A 278 13.08 -4.36 -1.21
C ALA A 278 14.52 -4.86 -1.04
N ALA A 279 15.28 -4.94 -2.13
CA ALA A 279 16.70 -5.29 -2.10
C ALA A 279 17.50 -4.27 -1.27
N ALA A 280 17.28 -2.97 -1.49
CA ALA A 280 17.94 -1.90 -0.74
C ALA A 280 17.68 -2.01 0.77
N LEU A 281 16.41 -2.19 1.18
CA LEU A 281 16.04 -2.39 2.59
C LEU A 281 16.74 -3.64 3.18
N ALA A 282 16.73 -4.76 2.49
CA ALA A 282 17.38 -6.00 2.95
C ALA A 282 18.91 -5.86 3.06
N ARG A 283 19.53 -5.10 2.15
CA ARG A 283 20.97 -4.82 2.20
C ARG A 283 21.37 -4.00 3.42
N THR A 284 20.50 -3.13 3.94
CA THR A 284 20.80 -2.36 5.17
C THR A 284 21.03 -3.25 6.39
N VAL A 285 20.51 -4.46 6.38
CA VAL A 285 20.67 -5.45 7.47
C VAL A 285 21.61 -6.60 7.08
N GLY A 286 22.37 -6.44 5.99
CA GLY A 286 23.46 -7.33 5.62
C GLY A 286 23.03 -8.59 4.86
N VAL A 287 21.81 -8.68 4.34
CA VAL A 287 21.38 -9.83 3.52
C VAL A 287 22.19 -9.88 2.22
N SER A 288 22.72 -11.06 1.86
CA SER A 288 23.53 -11.25 0.65
C SER A 288 22.70 -11.17 -0.63
N HIS A 289 23.33 -10.83 -1.74
CA HIS A 289 22.70 -10.78 -3.06
C HIS A 289 22.10 -12.13 -3.47
N GLU A 290 22.77 -13.23 -3.13
CA GLU A 290 22.30 -14.60 -3.40
C GLU A 290 20.94 -14.89 -2.74
N HIS A 291 20.76 -14.51 -1.47
CA HIS A 291 19.48 -14.67 -0.77
C HIS A 291 18.40 -13.76 -1.35
N ILE A 292 18.76 -12.53 -1.77
CA ILE A 292 17.84 -11.61 -2.43
C ILE A 292 17.36 -12.21 -3.75
N GLN A 293 18.27 -12.66 -4.61
CA GLN A 293 17.95 -13.28 -5.89
C GLN A 293 17.01 -14.48 -5.70
N LYS A 294 17.38 -15.41 -4.82
CA LYS A 294 16.57 -16.60 -4.55
C LYS A 294 15.16 -16.23 -4.08
N ALA A 295 15.05 -15.25 -3.18
CA ALA A 295 13.77 -14.81 -2.68
C ALA A 295 12.89 -14.19 -3.78
N LEU A 296 13.47 -13.37 -4.68
CA LEU A 296 12.74 -12.74 -5.78
C LEU A 296 12.27 -13.76 -6.82
N GLN A 297 13.08 -14.80 -7.13
CA GLN A 297 12.69 -15.91 -7.99
C GLN A 297 11.47 -16.70 -7.45
N GLU A 298 11.39 -16.85 -6.13
CA GLU A 298 10.30 -17.56 -5.46
C GLU A 298 9.10 -16.68 -5.14
N PHE A 299 9.25 -15.35 -5.17
CA PHE A 299 8.20 -14.41 -4.78
C PHE A 299 7.07 -14.38 -5.79
N LYS A 300 5.85 -14.41 -5.29
CA LYS A 300 4.64 -14.21 -6.07
C LYS A 300 3.83 -13.09 -5.41
N PRO A 301 3.50 -12.03 -6.13
CA PRO A 301 2.62 -10.99 -5.62
C PRO A 301 1.29 -11.56 -5.12
N GLY A 302 0.71 -10.90 -4.14
CA GLY A 302 -0.64 -11.21 -3.69
C GLY A 302 -1.66 -11.07 -4.83
N ARG A 303 -2.84 -11.67 -4.66
CA ARG A 303 -3.93 -11.63 -5.64
C ARG A 303 -4.35 -10.20 -5.98
N HIS A 304 -4.92 -10.02 -7.16
CA HIS A 304 -5.42 -8.74 -7.69
C HIS A 304 -4.33 -7.68 -7.92
N ARG A 305 -3.10 -8.11 -8.22
CA ARG A 305 -1.93 -7.26 -8.52
C ARG A 305 -1.29 -7.72 -9.82
N ILE A 306 -1.81 -7.24 -10.94
CA ILE A 306 -1.45 -7.69 -12.30
C ILE A 306 -1.48 -9.23 -12.38
N GLU A 307 -2.50 -9.81 -11.76
CA GLU A 307 -2.72 -11.26 -11.75
C GLU A 307 -3.31 -11.69 -13.09
N THR A 308 -2.59 -12.50 -13.85
CA THR A 308 -3.16 -13.13 -15.05
C THR A 308 -4.16 -14.19 -14.62
N VAL A 309 -5.44 -13.94 -14.80
CA VAL A 309 -6.53 -14.83 -14.38
C VAL A 309 -6.90 -15.85 -15.46
N PHE A 310 -6.60 -15.52 -16.73
CA PHE A 310 -6.79 -16.40 -17.87
C PHE A 310 -5.96 -15.94 -19.08
N ASN A 311 -5.42 -16.88 -19.85
CA ASN A 311 -4.82 -16.68 -21.17
C ASN A 311 -5.53 -17.57 -22.18
N SER A 312 -6.12 -16.99 -23.21
CA SER A 312 -6.44 -17.69 -24.46
C SER A 312 -5.28 -17.49 -25.45
N ASP A 313 -5.26 -18.23 -26.58
CA ASP A 313 -4.16 -18.31 -27.54
C ASP A 313 -3.53 -16.97 -27.97
N SER A 314 -4.15 -15.85 -27.70
CA SER A 314 -3.65 -14.52 -28.08
C SER A 314 -4.18 -13.37 -27.24
N VAL A 315 -5.01 -13.58 -26.22
CA VAL A 315 -5.59 -12.55 -25.36
C VAL A 315 -5.32 -12.88 -23.91
N SER A 316 -4.72 -11.93 -23.17
CA SER A 316 -4.49 -12.04 -21.72
C SER A 316 -5.60 -11.34 -20.95
N TRP A 317 -6.11 -11.98 -19.89
CA TRP A 317 -7.09 -11.41 -18.96
C TRP A 317 -6.39 -11.17 -17.61
N VAL A 318 -6.30 -9.89 -17.24
CA VAL A 318 -5.45 -9.46 -16.11
C VAL A 318 -6.30 -8.73 -15.07
N ASP A 319 -6.18 -9.19 -13.84
CA ASP A 319 -6.80 -8.60 -12.66
C ASP A 319 -5.78 -7.75 -11.88
N ASP A 320 -5.97 -6.45 -11.93
CA ASP A 320 -5.30 -5.47 -11.09
C ASP A 320 -6.35 -4.62 -10.34
N SER A 321 -7.35 -5.29 -9.76
CA SER A 321 -8.42 -4.62 -9.01
C SER A 321 -7.90 -3.81 -7.81
N LYS A 322 -6.66 -4.03 -7.38
CA LYS A 322 -5.95 -3.25 -6.38
C LYS A 322 -5.53 -1.86 -6.87
N ALA A 323 -5.50 -1.60 -8.17
CA ALA A 323 -5.23 -0.27 -8.76
C ALA A 323 -6.44 0.66 -8.55
N THR A 324 -6.64 1.11 -7.31
CA THR A 324 -7.82 1.88 -6.87
C THR A 324 -7.65 3.40 -6.97
N ASN A 325 -6.58 3.88 -7.59
CA ASN A 325 -6.31 5.29 -7.87
C ASN A 325 -5.71 5.47 -9.27
N PRO A 326 -5.76 6.69 -9.86
CA PRO A 326 -5.26 6.96 -11.21
C PRO A 326 -3.79 6.61 -11.40
N HIS A 327 -2.93 6.86 -10.42
CA HIS A 327 -1.49 6.59 -10.53
C HIS A 327 -1.20 5.08 -10.63
N ALA A 328 -1.86 4.25 -9.83
CA ALA A 328 -1.75 2.80 -9.91
C ALA A 328 -2.29 2.26 -11.24
N ALA A 329 -3.45 2.75 -11.69
CA ALA A 329 -4.03 2.38 -12.97
C ALA A 329 -3.13 2.77 -14.15
N ALA A 330 -2.46 3.94 -14.09
CA ALA A 330 -1.48 4.35 -15.11
C ALA A 330 -0.31 3.36 -15.19
N ALA A 331 0.24 2.95 -14.06
CA ALA A 331 1.34 1.98 -14.01
C ALA A 331 0.92 0.62 -14.62
N SER A 332 -0.32 0.19 -14.32
CA SER A 332 -0.89 -1.04 -14.87
C SER A 332 -1.12 -0.94 -16.39
N LEU A 333 -1.77 0.13 -16.86
CA LEU A 333 -2.02 0.37 -18.29
C LEU A 333 -0.71 0.42 -19.10
N MET A 334 0.30 1.11 -18.59
CA MET A 334 1.59 1.25 -19.26
C MET A 334 2.39 -0.05 -19.33
N SER A 335 2.03 -1.06 -18.56
CA SER A 335 2.66 -2.39 -18.58
C SER A 335 2.19 -3.26 -19.75
N HIS A 336 1.20 -2.81 -20.52
CA HIS A 336 0.62 -3.55 -21.65
C HIS A 336 0.63 -2.69 -22.93
N LEU A 337 0.65 -3.33 -24.11
CA LEU A 337 0.74 -2.62 -25.39
C LEU A 337 -0.63 -2.16 -25.93
N SER A 338 -1.65 -3.00 -25.80
CA SER A 338 -3.01 -2.75 -26.28
C SER A 338 -4.01 -3.27 -25.27
N VAL A 339 -4.86 -2.39 -24.74
CA VAL A 339 -5.68 -2.68 -23.56
C VAL A 339 -7.17 -2.44 -23.84
N VAL A 340 -7.99 -3.46 -23.62
CA VAL A 340 -9.42 -3.30 -23.33
C VAL A 340 -9.55 -3.06 -21.84
N TRP A 341 -9.77 -1.79 -21.47
CA TRP A 341 -9.66 -1.33 -20.10
C TRP A 341 -11.00 -1.37 -19.35
N ILE A 342 -11.04 -2.04 -18.20
CA ILE A 342 -12.22 -2.05 -17.31
C ILE A 342 -11.93 -1.10 -16.16
N ALA A 343 -12.75 -0.03 -16.02
CA ALA A 343 -12.49 1.05 -15.08
C ALA A 343 -13.76 1.57 -14.40
N GLY A 344 -13.55 2.26 -13.25
CA GLY A 344 -14.60 2.96 -12.53
C GLY A 344 -14.86 2.46 -11.12
N GLY A 345 -15.77 3.14 -10.44
CA GLY A 345 -16.06 3.03 -9.01
C GLY A 345 -16.18 4.41 -8.38
N LEU A 346 -15.66 4.61 -7.15
CA LEU A 346 -15.60 5.89 -6.45
C LEU A 346 -14.25 6.57 -6.68
N ALA A 347 -14.24 7.68 -7.38
CA ALA A 347 -13.04 8.45 -7.77
C ALA A 347 -12.44 9.27 -6.62
N LYS A 348 -13.23 9.60 -5.58
CA LYS A 348 -12.79 10.38 -4.40
C LYS A 348 -12.10 11.70 -4.75
N GLY A 349 -12.55 12.36 -5.82
CA GLY A 349 -12.01 13.64 -6.26
C GLY A 349 -10.69 13.55 -7.04
N ALA A 350 -10.25 12.34 -7.43
CA ALA A 350 -9.01 12.16 -8.19
C ALA A 350 -9.15 12.70 -9.63
N ASP A 351 -8.05 13.27 -10.15
CA ASP A 351 -7.95 13.74 -11.54
C ASP A 351 -7.78 12.57 -12.52
N MET A 352 -8.76 12.40 -13.42
CA MET A 352 -8.72 11.40 -14.47
C MET A 352 -8.08 11.92 -15.76
N GLY A 353 -7.97 13.23 -15.95
CA GLY A 353 -7.38 13.85 -17.15
C GLY A 353 -5.92 13.47 -17.32
N SER A 354 -5.11 13.64 -16.30
CA SER A 354 -3.69 13.27 -16.31
C SER A 354 -3.47 11.78 -16.57
N LEU A 355 -4.30 10.90 -16.02
CA LEU A 355 -4.28 9.46 -16.28
C LEU A 355 -4.45 9.18 -17.78
N ILE A 356 -5.51 9.73 -18.38
CA ILE A 356 -5.81 9.49 -19.80
C ILE A 356 -4.75 10.08 -20.71
N GLN A 357 -4.30 11.32 -20.47
CA GLN A 357 -3.21 11.93 -21.25
C GLN A 357 -1.97 11.05 -21.32
N ARG A 358 -1.59 10.46 -20.17
CA ARG A 358 -0.41 9.59 -20.07
C ARG A 358 -0.60 8.24 -20.76
N CYS A 359 -1.81 7.66 -20.69
CA CYS A 359 -2.04 6.25 -21.05
C CYS A 359 -2.80 6.06 -22.37
N LYS A 360 -3.29 7.13 -23.03
CA LYS A 360 -4.16 7.04 -24.21
C LYS A 360 -3.64 6.15 -25.34
N SER A 361 -2.32 6.09 -25.54
CA SER A 361 -1.71 5.23 -26.58
C SER A 361 -1.80 3.73 -26.26
N ARG A 362 -2.19 3.35 -25.06
CA ARG A 362 -2.35 1.97 -24.61
C ARG A 362 -3.82 1.53 -24.58
N ILE A 363 -4.76 2.48 -24.54
CA ILE A 363 -6.18 2.20 -24.38
C ILE A 363 -6.81 2.00 -25.75
N LYS A 364 -7.13 0.75 -26.09
CA LYS A 364 -7.88 0.39 -27.30
C LYS A 364 -9.37 0.69 -27.15
N SER A 365 -9.95 0.38 -26.00
CA SER A 365 -11.34 0.66 -25.65
C SER A 365 -11.50 0.67 -24.13
N ALA A 366 -12.55 1.31 -23.61
CA ALA A 366 -12.84 1.39 -22.20
C ALA A 366 -14.24 0.86 -21.88
N ILE A 367 -14.35 0.03 -20.83
CA ILE A 367 -15.60 -0.44 -20.26
C ILE A 367 -15.75 0.16 -18.88
N LEU A 368 -16.76 1.01 -18.70
CA LEU A 368 -16.90 1.84 -17.53
C LEU A 368 -18.07 1.38 -16.65
N ILE A 369 -17.77 1.21 -15.34
CA ILE A 369 -18.70 0.79 -14.28
C ILE A 369 -18.67 1.79 -13.10
N GLY A 370 -19.60 1.65 -12.19
CA GLY A 370 -19.57 2.38 -10.91
C GLY A 370 -20.13 3.80 -10.95
N ALA A 371 -20.13 4.43 -9.78
CA ALA A 371 -20.82 5.70 -9.54
C ALA A 371 -20.17 6.87 -10.28
N ASP A 372 -18.83 6.98 -10.24
CA ASP A 372 -18.09 8.11 -10.81
C ASP A 372 -17.52 7.84 -12.22
N ARG A 373 -18.02 6.81 -12.90
CA ARG A 373 -17.59 6.41 -14.25
C ARG A 373 -17.65 7.54 -15.28
N GLN A 374 -18.55 8.51 -15.07
CA GLN A 374 -18.71 9.66 -15.97
C GLN A 374 -17.47 10.55 -16.00
N LEU A 375 -16.74 10.67 -14.89
CA LEU A 375 -15.48 11.44 -14.84
C LEU A 375 -14.42 10.83 -15.77
N ILE A 376 -14.33 9.49 -15.82
CA ILE A 376 -13.41 8.80 -16.73
C ILE A 376 -13.87 8.98 -18.19
N ALA A 377 -15.17 8.88 -18.46
CA ALA A 377 -15.72 9.09 -19.81
C ALA A 377 -15.48 10.51 -20.33
N GLU A 378 -15.59 11.53 -19.47
CA GLU A 378 -15.31 12.92 -19.79
C GLU A 378 -13.83 13.12 -20.10
N ALA A 379 -12.94 12.57 -19.28
CA ALA A 379 -11.50 12.61 -19.52
C ALA A 379 -11.10 11.89 -20.84
N LEU A 380 -11.71 10.73 -21.15
CA LEU A 380 -11.51 10.04 -22.43
C LEU A 380 -11.99 10.90 -23.61
N ARG A 381 -13.18 11.50 -23.54
CA ARG A 381 -13.71 12.36 -24.58
C ARG A 381 -12.82 13.57 -24.85
N GLU A 382 -12.21 14.14 -23.79
CA GLU A 382 -11.31 15.30 -23.93
C GLU A 382 -9.92 14.94 -24.48
N HIS A 383 -9.32 13.86 -23.98
CA HIS A 383 -7.91 13.55 -24.24
C HIS A 383 -7.65 12.37 -25.18
N ALA A 384 -8.68 11.53 -25.43
CA ALA A 384 -8.62 10.35 -26.28
C ALA A 384 -9.97 10.07 -26.96
N PRO A 385 -10.50 11.03 -27.78
CA PRO A 385 -11.86 10.96 -28.32
C PRO A 385 -12.11 9.76 -29.25
N ASP A 386 -11.07 9.17 -29.83
CA ASP A 386 -11.16 8.01 -30.70
C ASP A 386 -11.29 6.67 -29.94
N VAL A 387 -11.14 6.67 -28.61
CA VAL A 387 -11.27 5.46 -27.79
C VAL A 387 -12.75 5.13 -27.59
N PRO A 388 -13.24 3.97 -28.06
CA PRO A 388 -14.62 3.53 -27.82
C PRO A 388 -14.88 3.34 -26.33
N VAL A 389 -16.02 3.84 -25.86
CA VAL A 389 -16.46 3.72 -24.47
C VAL A 389 -17.76 2.93 -24.39
N VAL A 390 -17.79 1.91 -23.56
CA VAL A 390 -18.97 1.11 -23.22
C VAL A 390 -19.34 1.32 -21.78
N PHE A 391 -20.57 1.72 -21.50
CA PHE A 391 -21.09 1.78 -20.14
C PHE A 391 -21.82 0.47 -19.79
N VAL A 392 -21.50 -0.11 -18.64
CA VAL A 392 -22.19 -1.28 -18.14
C VAL A 392 -22.89 -0.93 -16.83
N ASP A 393 -24.20 -0.99 -16.84
CA ASP A 393 -25.03 -0.77 -15.67
C ASP A 393 -25.15 -2.05 -14.85
N ALA A 394 -25.22 -1.90 -13.54
CA ALA A 394 -25.57 -3.01 -12.68
C ALA A 394 -27.03 -3.45 -13.00
N PRO A 395 -27.30 -4.75 -13.14
CA PRO A 395 -28.67 -5.25 -13.28
C PRO A 395 -29.57 -4.76 -12.15
N ALA A 396 -30.86 -4.61 -12.42
CA ALA A 396 -31.83 -4.06 -11.46
C ALA A 396 -31.93 -4.85 -10.14
N ASP A 397 -31.60 -6.12 -10.18
CA ASP A 397 -31.57 -7.06 -9.04
C ASP A 397 -30.20 -7.14 -8.37
N TYR A 398 -29.19 -6.41 -8.89
CA TYR A 398 -27.85 -6.40 -8.32
C TYR A 398 -27.80 -5.54 -7.06
N ALA A 399 -27.37 -6.13 -5.97
CA ALA A 399 -27.10 -5.43 -4.73
C ALA A 399 -25.64 -5.63 -4.30
N ARG A 400 -25.03 -4.58 -3.74
CA ARG A 400 -23.70 -4.67 -3.14
C ARG A 400 -23.69 -5.76 -2.06
N GLY A 401 -22.72 -6.67 -2.15
CA GLY A 401 -22.59 -7.79 -1.22
C GLY A 401 -23.55 -8.97 -1.50
N SER A 402 -24.31 -8.93 -2.60
CA SER A 402 -25.03 -10.11 -3.10
C SER A 402 -24.08 -11.15 -3.66
N ASP A 403 -24.48 -12.42 -3.72
CA ASP A 403 -23.70 -13.49 -4.35
C ASP A 403 -23.75 -13.45 -5.90
N SER A 404 -24.50 -12.50 -6.48
CA SER A 404 -24.66 -12.38 -7.93
C SER A 404 -23.40 -11.83 -8.60
N ASN A 405 -22.89 -12.54 -9.59
CA ASN A 405 -21.80 -12.09 -10.47
C ASN A 405 -22.31 -11.40 -11.75
N SER A 406 -23.62 -11.14 -11.87
CA SER A 406 -24.28 -10.68 -13.11
C SER A 406 -23.67 -9.41 -13.69
N LEU A 407 -23.27 -8.43 -12.87
CA LEU A 407 -22.61 -7.22 -13.33
C LEU A 407 -21.27 -7.57 -14.02
N MET A 408 -20.41 -8.34 -13.34
CA MET A 408 -19.09 -8.64 -13.86
C MET A 408 -19.14 -9.61 -15.05
N GLU A 409 -20.13 -10.49 -15.12
CA GLU A 409 -20.40 -11.32 -16.30
C GLU A 409 -20.78 -10.47 -17.52
N ALA A 410 -21.58 -9.41 -17.33
CA ALA A 410 -21.90 -8.46 -18.40
C ALA A 410 -20.68 -7.70 -18.88
N VAL A 411 -19.83 -7.23 -17.94
CA VAL A 411 -18.54 -6.56 -18.24
C VAL A 411 -17.64 -7.47 -19.08
N VAL A 412 -17.46 -8.72 -18.67
CA VAL A 412 -16.59 -9.69 -19.37
C VAL A 412 -17.15 -10.04 -20.75
N LYS A 413 -18.47 -10.19 -20.91
CA LYS A 413 -19.10 -10.38 -22.22
C LYS A 413 -18.84 -9.23 -23.17
N HIS A 414 -18.96 -7.98 -22.71
CA HIS A 414 -18.62 -6.82 -23.54
C HIS A 414 -17.12 -6.81 -23.88
N ALA A 415 -16.23 -7.10 -22.92
CA ALA A 415 -14.81 -7.17 -23.17
C ALA A 415 -14.49 -8.21 -24.25
N ALA A 416 -15.08 -9.40 -24.21
CA ALA A 416 -14.88 -10.45 -25.19
C ALA A 416 -15.26 -10.05 -26.63
N THR A 417 -16.20 -9.11 -26.81
CA THR A 417 -16.55 -8.59 -28.17
C THR A 417 -15.58 -7.54 -28.70
N LEU A 418 -14.71 -6.97 -27.87
CA LEU A 418 -13.82 -5.86 -28.22
C LEU A 418 -12.37 -6.30 -28.44
N VAL A 419 -12.02 -7.49 -27.99
CA VAL A 419 -10.62 -7.99 -28.08
C VAL A 419 -10.27 -8.49 -29.46
N ALA A 420 -8.97 -8.37 -29.79
CA ALA A 420 -8.31 -9.00 -30.92
C ALA A 420 -7.03 -9.69 -30.45
N PRO A 421 -6.44 -10.58 -31.24
CA PRO A 421 -5.16 -11.20 -30.94
C PRO A 421 -4.08 -10.18 -30.55
N GLY A 422 -3.40 -10.39 -29.42
CA GLY A 422 -2.38 -9.51 -28.87
C GLY A 422 -2.90 -8.49 -27.84
N ASP A 423 -4.22 -8.40 -27.63
CA ASP A 423 -4.79 -7.49 -26.63
C ASP A 423 -4.72 -8.06 -25.21
N THR A 424 -4.75 -7.16 -24.25
CA THR A 424 -4.95 -7.46 -22.83
C THR A 424 -6.29 -6.88 -22.36
N VAL A 425 -7.17 -7.70 -21.79
CA VAL A 425 -8.29 -7.22 -21.00
C VAL A 425 -7.78 -6.96 -19.59
N LEU A 426 -7.80 -5.69 -19.20
CA LEU A 426 -7.22 -5.24 -17.93
C LEU A 426 -8.27 -4.63 -17.00
N MET A 427 -8.48 -5.27 -15.86
CA MET A 427 -9.20 -4.70 -14.74
C MET A 427 -8.24 -3.87 -13.89
N ALA A 428 -8.09 -2.58 -14.19
CA ALA A 428 -7.31 -1.61 -13.41
C ALA A 428 -8.17 -0.36 -13.16
N PRO A 429 -9.04 -0.38 -12.14
CA PRO A 429 -10.24 0.45 -12.08
C PRO A 429 -10.01 1.95 -11.91
N ALA A 430 -8.84 2.40 -11.49
CA ALA A 430 -8.52 3.79 -11.12
C ALA A 430 -9.38 4.37 -9.96
N CYS A 431 -10.35 3.61 -9.47
CA CYS A 431 -11.35 4.02 -8.50
C CYS A 431 -11.52 2.97 -7.39
N ALA A 432 -11.95 3.41 -6.21
CA ALA A 432 -12.34 2.51 -5.13
C ALA A 432 -13.61 1.74 -5.48
N SER A 433 -13.81 0.56 -4.90
CA SER A 433 -14.83 -0.42 -5.30
C SER A 433 -16.14 -0.36 -4.50
N MET A 434 -16.19 0.43 -3.42
CA MET A 434 -17.19 0.28 -2.36
C MET A 434 -18.58 0.80 -2.70
N ASP A 435 -18.81 1.31 -3.90
CA ASP A 435 -20.13 1.61 -4.46
C ASP A 435 -20.86 0.36 -4.94
N GLN A 436 -20.15 -0.55 -5.59
CA GLN A 436 -20.75 -1.75 -6.19
C GLN A 436 -20.27 -3.07 -5.54
N PHE A 437 -19.10 -3.08 -4.89
CA PHE A 437 -18.49 -4.29 -4.31
C PHE A 437 -18.17 -4.08 -2.82
N ILE A 438 -17.97 -5.17 -2.07
CA ILE A 438 -17.60 -5.12 -0.65
C ILE A 438 -16.17 -4.57 -0.49
N SER A 439 -15.27 -4.95 -1.41
CA SER A 439 -13.88 -4.56 -1.40
C SER A 439 -13.27 -4.67 -2.81
N TYR A 440 -12.03 -4.19 -2.98
CA TYR A 440 -11.28 -4.42 -4.22
C TYR A 440 -11.05 -5.92 -4.48
N ALA A 441 -10.88 -6.72 -3.42
CA ALA A 441 -10.70 -8.15 -3.54
C ALA A 441 -11.98 -8.84 -4.05
N ASP A 442 -13.14 -8.50 -3.50
CA ASP A 442 -14.44 -8.98 -4.00
C ASP A 442 -14.66 -8.62 -5.48
N ARG A 443 -14.28 -7.39 -5.90
CA ARG A 443 -14.34 -6.99 -7.31
C ARG A 443 -13.45 -7.86 -8.19
N GLY A 444 -12.20 -8.09 -7.79
CA GLY A 444 -11.25 -8.93 -8.52
C GLY A 444 -11.65 -10.40 -8.56
N ASP A 445 -12.13 -10.97 -7.43
CA ASP A 445 -12.64 -12.35 -7.38
C ASP A 445 -13.80 -12.56 -8.34
N ARG A 446 -14.74 -11.59 -8.40
CA ARG A 446 -15.88 -11.64 -9.33
C ARG A 446 -15.44 -11.52 -10.78
N PHE A 447 -14.44 -10.67 -11.08
CA PHE A 447 -13.85 -10.59 -12.42
C PHE A 447 -13.22 -11.93 -12.83
N ALA A 448 -12.37 -12.52 -11.98
CA ALA A 448 -11.75 -13.81 -12.26
C ALA A 448 -12.78 -14.93 -12.44
N ALA A 449 -13.86 -14.94 -11.63
CA ALA A 449 -14.94 -15.91 -11.76
C ALA A 449 -15.72 -15.72 -13.06
N ALA A 450 -16.05 -14.48 -13.44
CA ALA A 450 -16.75 -14.16 -14.68
C ALA A 450 -15.93 -14.53 -15.92
N VAL A 451 -14.62 -14.25 -15.92
CA VAL A 451 -13.69 -14.66 -17.01
C VAL A 451 -13.71 -16.18 -17.19
N ARG A 452 -13.57 -16.95 -16.10
CA ARG A 452 -13.63 -18.42 -16.19
C ARG A 452 -14.95 -18.94 -16.72
N LYS A 453 -16.07 -18.30 -16.34
CA LYS A 453 -17.41 -18.73 -16.77
C LYS A 453 -17.72 -18.36 -18.22
N VAL A 454 -17.31 -17.17 -18.67
CA VAL A 454 -17.70 -16.62 -19.97
C VAL A 454 -16.70 -16.98 -21.06
N VAL A 455 -15.38 -16.97 -20.75
CA VAL A 455 -14.32 -17.10 -21.75
C VAL A 455 -13.72 -18.50 -21.79
N ALA A 456 -13.54 -19.17 -20.65
CA ALA A 456 -12.92 -20.50 -20.61
C ALA A 456 -13.85 -21.64 -21.06
N HIS A 457 -15.12 -21.37 -21.30
CA HIS A 457 -16.10 -22.36 -21.79
C HIS A 457 -16.50 -22.13 -23.26
N GLU A 458 -15.95 -21.13 -23.95
CA GLU A 458 -15.99 -20.99 -25.40
C GLU A 458 -14.75 -21.67 -26.02
#